data_ea0d5b3944ad26e1ae46022665d36535
#
_entry.id   ea0d5b3944ad26e1ae46022665d36535
#
_cell.length_a   1.000
_cell.length_b   1.000
_cell.length_c   1.000
_cell.angle_alpha   90.00
_cell.angle_beta   90.00
_cell.angle_gamma   90.00
#
_symmetry.space_group_name_H-M   'P 1'
#
loop_
_entity.id
_entity.type
_entity.pdbx_description
1 polymer ?
#
loop_
_entity_poly.entity_id
_entity_poly.type
_entity_poly.pdbx_seq_one_letter_code
_entity_poly.pdbx_strand_id
1 'polypeptide(L)'
;PSLTLGRISEKRPGHEIRMLFPKLAWPARPGVARAFNKASRTPVDAALAEFRQEMVEFPEQRPEYTWDLRSDWETRHKGTDLISGIMTFGSYTGGAHPNPWLVSLNFDLRQGRAVELAEIFKPGSAWPARLSAWCLRELKARDLPDPDSGASADPRNFVVWTMAPQGLTILFPPYQVAPYAAGVQEVLVPWSEVADLLRPGGLAAPLAGLRS
;
A
#
# COMPACT_ATOMS: atom_id res chain seq x y z
N PRO A 1 -13.01 -5.58 -17.48
CA PRO A 1 -13.19 -4.77 -16.27
C PRO A 1 -12.72 -3.34 -16.48
N SER A 2 -13.41 -2.37 -15.88
CA SER A 2 -12.99 -0.96 -15.82
C SER A 2 -12.63 -0.58 -14.40
N LEU A 3 -11.49 0.09 -14.22
CA LEU A 3 -11.04 0.64 -12.95
C LEU A 3 -11.23 2.16 -13.02
N THR A 4 -11.91 2.72 -12.05
CA THR A 4 -12.20 4.14 -11.92
C THR A 4 -11.90 4.58 -10.50
N LEU A 5 -12.04 5.87 -10.18
CA LEU A 5 -11.90 6.38 -8.83
C LEU A 5 -13.28 6.63 -8.21
N GLY A 6 -13.50 6.06 -7.02
CA GLY A 6 -14.51 6.50 -6.09
C GLY A 6 -14.03 7.76 -5.36
N ARG A 7 -14.98 8.61 -4.94
CA ARG A 7 -14.66 9.87 -4.23
C ARG A 7 -15.56 10.02 -3.01
N ILE A 8 -14.98 10.52 -1.93
CA ILE A 8 -15.69 11.12 -0.81
C ILE A 8 -15.16 12.54 -0.68
N SER A 9 -16.06 13.51 -0.56
CA SER A 9 -15.70 14.92 -0.39
C SER A 9 -16.64 15.54 0.60
N GLU A 10 -16.08 16.14 1.64
CA GLU A 10 -16.82 16.90 2.66
C GLU A 10 -16.00 18.13 3.02
N LYS A 11 -16.65 19.30 3.04
CA LYS A 11 -16.04 20.54 3.50
C LYS A 11 -16.99 21.21 4.49
N ARG A 12 -16.52 21.43 5.70
CA ARG A 12 -17.23 22.06 6.79
C ARG A 12 -16.34 23.08 7.49
N PRO A 13 -16.89 24.05 8.24
CA PRO A 13 -16.08 24.85 9.13
C PRO A 13 -15.22 23.94 10.04
N GLY A 14 -13.91 24.15 10.03
CA GLY A 14 -12.96 23.41 10.85
C GLY A 14 -12.43 22.08 10.27
N HIS A 15 -13.02 21.53 9.19
CA HIS A 15 -12.43 20.35 8.55
C HIS A 15 -12.72 20.20 7.06
N GLU A 16 -11.82 19.48 6.37
CA GLU A 16 -11.99 19.08 4.98
C GLU A 16 -11.61 17.59 4.80
N ILE A 17 -12.46 16.84 4.12
CA ILE A 17 -12.23 15.43 3.78
C ILE A 17 -12.24 15.29 2.26
N ARG A 18 -11.16 14.72 1.69
CA ARG A 18 -11.03 14.40 0.27
C ARG A 18 -10.40 13.03 0.10
N MET A 19 -11.22 12.02 -0.16
CA MET A 19 -10.77 10.65 -0.30
C MET A 19 -10.98 10.16 -1.73
N LEU A 20 -9.92 9.66 -2.36
CA LEU A 20 -9.96 8.93 -3.60
C LEU A 20 -9.57 7.47 -3.34
N PHE A 21 -10.27 6.54 -3.97
CA PHE A 21 -10.03 5.10 -3.84
C PHE A 21 -10.43 4.37 -5.11
N PRO A 22 -9.81 3.23 -5.45
CA PRO A 22 -10.14 2.51 -6.66
C PRO A 22 -11.50 1.83 -6.59
N LYS A 23 -12.24 1.89 -7.70
CA LYS A 23 -13.52 1.16 -7.91
C LYS A 23 -13.44 0.32 -9.15
N LEU A 24 -13.77 -0.96 -9.02
CA LEU A 24 -13.82 -1.91 -10.12
C LEU A 24 -15.27 -2.10 -10.57
N ALA A 25 -15.51 -1.94 -11.86
CA ALA A 25 -16.75 -2.38 -12.52
C ALA A 25 -16.42 -3.56 -13.45
N TRP A 26 -17.09 -4.69 -13.21
CA TRP A 26 -16.93 -5.90 -14.00
C TRP A 26 -18.27 -6.65 -14.13
N PRO A 27 -19.11 -6.27 -15.14
CA PRO A 27 -20.42 -6.89 -15.30
C PRO A 27 -20.41 -8.40 -15.44
N ALA A 28 -19.40 -8.97 -16.13
CA ALA A 28 -19.26 -10.42 -16.30
C ALA A 28 -18.83 -11.15 -15.01
N ARG A 29 -18.27 -10.46 -14.02
CA ARG A 29 -17.84 -11.02 -12.73
C ARG A 29 -18.19 -10.09 -11.55
N PRO A 30 -19.50 -9.88 -11.30
CA PRO A 30 -19.95 -8.89 -10.31
C PRO A 30 -19.52 -9.23 -8.86
N GLY A 31 -19.34 -10.53 -8.54
CA GLY A 31 -18.81 -10.96 -7.24
C GLY A 31 -17.39 -10.50 -7.00
N VAL A 32 -16.51 -10.63 -8.00
CA VAL A 32 -15.13 -10.16 -7.94
C VAL A 32 -15.06 -8.64 -7.79
N ALA A 33 -15.90 -7.92 -8.57
CA ALA A 33 -15.97 -6.48 -8.48
C ALA A 33 -16.42 -6.01 -7.07
N ARG A 34 -17.42 -6.66 -6.48
CA ARG A 34 -17.86 -6.36 -5.10
C ARG A 34 -16.75 -6.62 -4.07
N ALA A 35 -16.04 -7.75 -4.19
CA ALA A 35 -14.94 -8.08 -3.29
C ALA A 35 -13.79 -7.07 -3.39
N PHE A 36 -13.40 -6.68 -4.62
CA PHE A 36 -12.41 -5.63 -4.84
C PHE A 36 -12.85 -4.31 -4.19
N ASN A 37 -14.09 -3.88 -4.47
CA ASN A 37 -14.62 -2.61 -3.96
C ASN A 37 -14.74 -2.61 -2.44
N LYS A 38 -15.00 -3.75 -1.82
CA LYS A 38 -14.96 -3.91 -0.36
C LYS A 38 -13.52 -3.77 0.14
N ALA A 39 -12.57 -4.48 -0.46
CA ALA A 39 -11.16 -4.43 -0.04
C ALA A 39 -10.57 -3.01 -0.17
N SER A 40 -10.87 -2.29 -1.25
CA SER A 40 -10.41 -0.91 -1.45
C SER A 40 -11.09 0.09 -0.52
N ARG A 41 -12.34 -0.17 -0.13
CA ARG A 41 -13.13 0.73 0.71
C ARG A 41 -12.81 0.59 2.20
N THR A 42 -12.46 -0.60 2.66
CA THR A 42 -12.18 -0.88 4.08
C THR A 42 -11.18 0.10 4.71
N PRO A 43 -9.98 0.35 4.17
CA PRO A 43 -9.03 1.30 4.77
C PRO A 43 -9.54 2.75 4.73
N VAL A 44 -10.34 3.10 3.74
CA VAL A 44 -10.96 4.44 3.65
C VAL A 44 -11.99 4.65 4.75
N ASP A 45 -12.84 3.66 4.99
CA ASP A 45 -13.85 3.73 6.05
C ASP A 45 -13.23 3.74 7.43
N ALA A 46 -12.14 2.98 7.64
CA ALA A 46 -11.37 3.00 8.88
C ALA A 46 -10.77 4.40 9.15
N ALA A 47 -10.10 4.99 8.16
CA ALA A 47 -9.53 6.33 8.27
C ALA A 47 -10.59 7.41 8.56
N LEU A 48 -11.76 7.31 7.92
CA LEU A 48 -12.88 8.22 8.18
C LEU A 48 -13.44 8.08 9.60
N ALA A 49 -13.55 6.86 10.10
CA ALA A 49 -14.05 6.60 11.44
C ALA A 49 -13.09 7.15 12.50
N GLU A 50 -11.78 6.88 12.36
CA GLU A 50 -10.73 7.37 13.25
C GLU A 50 -10.69 8.90 13.27
N PHE A 51 -10.64 9.54 12.09
CA PHE A 51 -10.64 11.00 11.98
C PHE A 51 -11.85 11.64 12.63
N ARG A 52 -13.04 11.07 12.45
CA ARG A 52 -14.26 11.56 13.08
C ARG A 52 -14.29 11.36 14.59
N GLN A 53 -13.70 10.27 15.08
CA GLN A 53 -13.55 10.01 16.51
C GLN A 53 -12.61 11.05 17.13
N GLU A 54 -11.44 11.31 16.56
CA GLU A 54 -10.53 12.36 17.02
C GLU A 54 -11.22 13.75 17.06
N MET A 55 -12.06 14.05 16.06
CA MET A 55 -12.83 15.28 16.03
C MET A 55 -13.82 15.42 17.21
N VAL A 56 -14.31 14.34 17.77
CA VAL A 56 -15.19 14.34 18.94
C VAL A 56 -14.38 14.42 20.24
N GLU A 57 -13.28 13.69 20.32
CA GLU A 57 -12.44 13.60 21.52
C GLU A 57 -11.67 14.90 21.81
N PHE A 58 -11.27 15.64 20.77
CA PHE A 58 -10.47 16.85 20.89
C PHE A 58 -11.12 18.09 20.26
N PRO A 59 -12.31 18.52 20.71
CA PRO A 59 -13.04 19.64 20.11
C PRO A 59 -12.31 20.98 20.22
N GLU A 60 -11.51 21.18 21.24
CA GLU A 60 -10.77 22.42 21.54
C GLU A 60 -9.54 22.63 20.66
N GLN A 61 -9.03 21.61 20.00
CA GLN A 61 -7.87 21.72 19.11
C GLN A 61 -8.23 22.25 17.70
N ARG A 62 -9.48 22.64 17.47
CA ARG A 62 -10.01 22.99 16.14
C ARG A 62 -10.00 24.45 15.72
N PRO A 63 -9.91 25.46 16.59
CA PRO A 63 -10.30 26.82 16.15
C PRO A 63 -9.30 27.49 15.22
N GLU A 64 -8.02 27.13 15.25
CA GLU A 64 -7.00 27.86 14.49
C GLU A 64 -6.60 27.18 13.16
N TYR A 65 -6.89 25.89 12.99
CA TYR A 65 -6.47 25.11 11.80
C TYR A 65 -7.65 24.34 11.22
N THR A 66 -7.70 24.27 9.92
CA THR A 66 -8.61 23.33 9.24
C THR A 66 -8.01 21.94 9.31
N TRP A 67 -8.67 21.04 10.01
CA TRP A 67 -8.31 19.64 9.99
C TRP A 67 -8.57 19.05 8.61
N ASP A 68 -7.69 18.20 8.13
CA ASP A 68 -7.91 17.54 6.85
C ASP A 68 -7.62 16.04 6.88
N LEU A 69 -8.40 15.31 6.11
CA LEU A 69 -8.18 13.91 5.81
C LEU A 69 -8.22 13.73 4.30
N ARG A 70 -7.19 13.12 3.75
CA ARG A 70 -7.10 12.88 2.31
C ARG A 70 -6.60 11.49 2.00
N SER A 71 -6.99 10.96 0.85
CA SER A 71 -6.34 9.81 0.24
C SER A 71 -6.28 9.96 -1.27
N ASP A 72 -5.24 9.34 -1.84
CA ASP A 72 -5.05 9.18 -3.27
C ASP A 72 -4.78 7.71 -3.61
N TRP A 73 -5.03 7.33 -4.85
CA TRP A 73 -4.75 6.00 -5.37
C TRP A 73 -3.82 6.07 -6.57
N GLU A 74 -2.78 5.26 -6.55
CA GLU A 74 -1.90 5.02 -7.67
C GLU A 74 -1.97 3.55 -8.11
N THR A 75 -2.31 3.31 -9.36
CA THR A 75 -2.27 1.98 -9.97
C THR A 75 -0.85 1.65 -10.42
N ARG A 76 -0.22 0.64 -9.83
CA ARG A 76 1.13 0.16 -10.20
C ARG A 76 1.06 -0.93 -11.28
N HIS A 77 0.02 -1.74 -11.25
CA HIS A 77 -0.26 -2.75 -12.29
C HIS A 77 -1.76 -2.99 -12.42
N LYS A 78 -2.21 -3.15 -13.68
CA LYS A 78 -3.55 -3.59 -14.02
C LYS A 78 -3.47 -4.60 -15.17
N GLY A 79 -3.56 -5.87 -14.82
CA GLY A 79 -3.59 -7.00 -15.76
C GLY A 79 -4.93 -7.69 -15.80
N THR A 80 -4.96 -8.85 -16.46
CA THR A 80 -6.14 -9.74 -16.54
C THR A 80 -6.43 -10.42 -15.20
N ASP A 81 -5.38 -10.75 -14.44
CA ASP A 81 -5.44 -11.57 -13.23
C ASP A 81 -5.12 -10.79 -11.96
N LEU A 82 -4.57 -9.59 -12.09
CA LEU A 82 -4.05 -8.80 -10.97
C LEU A 82 -4.36 -7.31 -11.15
N ILE A 83 -4.81 -6.69 -10.05
CA ILE A 83 -4.69 -5.25 -9.84
C ILE A 83 -3.77 -5.05 -8.64
N SER A 84 -2.71 -4.24 -8.81
CA SER A 84 -1.76 -3.87 -7.77
C SER A 84 -1.62 -2.36 -7.72
N GLY A 85 -1.67 -1.78 -6.55
CA GLY A 85 -1.52 -0.35 -6.37
C GLY A 85 -1.44 0.07 -4.90
N ILE A 86 -1.31 1.35 -4.70
CA ILE A 86 -1.09 1.98 -3.40
C ILE A 86 -2.11 3.08 -3.14
N MET A 87 -2.69 3.09 -1.96
CA MET A 87 -3.40 4.23 -1.40
C MET A 87 -2.48 4.98 -0.45
N THR A 88 -2.28 6.25 -0.73
CA THR A 88 -1.59 7.18 0.16
C THR A 88 -2.63 7.95 0.93
N PHE A 89 -2.55 7.90 2.24
CA PHE A 89 -3.39 8.67 3.15
C PHE A 89 -2.59 9.79 3.79
N GLY A 90 -3.30 10.81 4.25
CA GLY A 90 -2.73 11.85 5.09
C GLY A 90 -3.81 12.48 5.95
N SER A 91 -3.54 12.66 7.24
CA SER A 91 -4.38 13.42 8.15
C SER A 91 -3.60 14.60 8.73
N TYR A 92 -4.27 15.72 8.92
CA TYR A 92 -3.76 16.85 9.68
C TYR A 92 -4.81 17.25 10.72
N THR A 93 -4.48 17.07 11.97
CA THR A 93 -5.34 17.37 13.12
C THR A 93 -4.73 18.42 14.03
N GLY A 94 -3.79 19.21 13.49
CA GLY A 94 -2.94 20.16 14.24
C GLY A 94 -1.56 19.56 14.51
N GLY A 95 -0.58 20.42 14.77
CA GLY A 95 0.81 20.01 15.00
C GLY A 95 1.76 20.46 13.90
N ALA A 96 3.02 19.96 13.93
CA ALA A 96 4.10 20.44 13.08
C ALA A 96 3.97 20.03 11.60
N HIS A 97 3.31 18.90 11.30
CA HIS A 97 3.16 18.38 9.95
C HIS A 97 1.99 17.37 9.87
N PRO A 98 1.49 17.10 8.66
CA PRO A 98 0.53 16.02 8.42
C PRO A 98 1.09 14.65 8.82
N ASN A 99 0.21 13.70 9.13
CA ASN A 99 0.53 12.31 9.42
C ASN A 99 0.20 11.44 8.19
N PRO A 100 1.20 11.05 7.36
CA PRO A 100 0.99 10.21 6.20
C PRO A 100 1.09 8.73 6.54
N TRP A 101 0.29 7.90 5.86
CA TRP A 101 0.45 6.44 5.86
C TRP A 101 0.07 5.84 4.52
N LEU A 102 0.46 4.59 4.31
CA LEU A 102 0.29 3.88 3.06
C LEU A 102 -0.47 2.57 3.28
N VAL A 103 -1.34 2.25 2.34
CA VAL A 103 -2.01 0.94 2.27
C VAL A 103 -1.89 0.40 0.86
N SER A 104 -1.22 -0.74 0.69
CA SER A 104 -1.17 -1.42 -0.60
C SER A 104 -2.39 -2.32 -0.79
N LEU A 105 -2.86 -2.41 -2.04
CA LEU A 105 -3.88 -3.37 -2.46
C LEU A 105 -3.35 -4.18 -3.63
N ASN A 106 -3.03 -5.45 -3.36
CA ASN A 106 -2.70 -6.45 -4.35
C ASN A 106 -3.87 -7.42 -4.42
N PHE A 107 -4.59 -7.44 -5.54
CA PHE A 107 -5.86 -8.15 -5.63
C PHE A 107 -5.85 -9.18 -6.76
N ASP A 108 -5.99 -10.45 -6.41
CA ASP A 108 -6.14 -11.55 -7.37
C ASP A 108 -7.56 -11.52 -7.96
N LEU A 109 -7.65 -11.15 -9.23
CA LEU A 109 -8.91 -11.11 -9.97
C LEU A 109 -9.45 -12.51 -10.30
N ARG A 110 -8.62 -13.56 -10.30
CA ARG A 110 -9.04 -14.95 -10.50
C ARG A 110 -9.79 -15.47 -9.28
N GLN A 111 -9.23 -15.23 -8.09
CA GLN A 111 -9.79 -15.70 -6.82
C GLN A 111 -10.77 -14.70 -6.20
N GLY A 112 -10.75 -13.43 -6.62
CA GLY A 112 -11.62 -12.38 -6.08
C GLY A 112 -11.28 -11.98 -4.66
N ARG A 113 -9.98 -11.93 -4.31
CA ARG A 113 -9.51 -11.55 -2.97
C ARG A 113 -8.19 -10.78 -3.00
N ALA A 114 -7.91 -10.05 -1.93
CA ALA A 114 -6.60 -9.49 -1.68
C ALA A 114 -5.57 -10.61 -1.40
N VAL A 115 -4.31 -10.33 -1.70
CA VAL A 115 -3.17 -11.24 -1.57
C VAL A 115 -2.17 -10.66 -0.59
N GLU A 116 -1.70 -11.47 0.33
CA GLU A 116 -0.62 -11.13 1.26
C GLU A 116 0.74 -11.44 0.63
N LEU A 117 1.78 -10.69 1.04
CA LEU A 117 3.12 -10.83 0.47
C LEU A 117 3.66 -12.27 0.59
N ALA A 118 3.46 -12.92 1.72
CA ALA A 118 3.92 -14.28 1.95
C ALA A 118 3.32 -15.30 0.96
N GLU A 119 2.14 -15.02 0.40
CA GLU A 119 1.43 -15.95 -0.50
C GLU A 119 2.04 -16.04 -1.90
N ILE A 120 2.84 -15.04 -2.32
CA ILE A 120 3.53 -15.09 -3.60
C ILE A 120 4.78 -15.97 -3.56
N PHE A 121 5.26 -16.32 -2.36
CA PHE A 121 6.45 -17.14 -2.14
C PHE A 121 6.11 -18.59 -1.80
N LYS A 122 7.08 -19.47 -1.94
CA LYS A 122 7.01 -20.86 -1.48
C LYS A 122 6.87 -20.89 0.04
N PRO A 123 5.99 -21.71 0.61
CA PRO A 123 5.90 -21.88 2.05
C PRO A 123 7.26 -22.27 2.66
N GLY A 124 7.62 -21.63 3.77
CA GLY A 124 8.89 -21.88 4.47
C GLY A 124 10.15 -21.37 3.75
N SER A 125 10.01 -20.65 2.63
CA SER A 125 11.16 -20.05 1.97
C SER A 125 11.73 -18.86 2.75
N ALA A 126 13.02 -18.58 2.56
CA ALA A 126 13.71 -17.49 3.23
C ALA A 126 13.45 -16.11 2.56
N TRP A 127 12.24 -15.87 2.04
CA TRP A 127 11.90 -14.62 1.34
C TRP A 127 12.12 -13.36 2.22
N PRO A 128 11.85 -13.36 3.55
CA PRO A 128 12.09 -12.16 4.36
C PRO A 128 13.57 -11.79 4.41
N ALA A 129 14.44 -12.77 4.54
CA ALA A 129 15.89 -12.55 4.55
C ALA A 129 16.40 -12.06 3.18
N ARG A 130 15.85 -12.59 2.07
CA ARG A 130 16.21 -12.16 0.72
C ARG A 130 15.77 -10.72 0.46
N LEU A 131 14.52 -10.35 0.82
CA LEU A 131 14.03 -8.98 0.69
C LEU A 131 14.82 -8.01 1.58
N SER A 132 15.10 -8.40 2.83
CA SER A 132 15.90 -7.60 3.76
C SER A 132 17.28 -7.30 3.17
N ALA A 133 18.01 -8.32 2.73
CA ALA A 133 19.36 -8.15 2.17
C ALA A 133 19.36 -7.20 0.95
N TRP A 134 18.37 -7.34 0.05
CA TRP A 134 18.24 -6.46 -1.09
C TRP A 134 17.87 -5.03 -0.68
N CYS A 135 16.82 -4.86 0.10
CA CYS A 135 16.35 -3.55 0.52
C CYS A 135 17.42 -2.77 1.30
N LEU A 136 18.12 -3.44 2.22
CA LEU A 136 19.21 -2.81 2.98
C LEU A 136 20.35 -2.34 2.07
N ARG A 137 20.74 -3.14 1.07
CA ARG A 137 21.75 -2.73 0.09
C ARG A 137 21.33 -1.46 -0.65
N GLU A 138 20.10 -1.44 -1.16
CA GLU A 138 19.56 -0.29 -1.92
C GLU A 138 19.38 0.96 -1.06
N LEU A 139 18.91 0.80 0.18
CA LEU A 139 18.71 1.91 1.12
C LEU A 139 20.05 2.50 1.59
N LYS A 140 21.04 1.65 1.90
CA LYS A 140 22.38 2.11 2.27
C LYS A 140 23.09 2.86 1.14
N ALA A 141 22.84 2.49 -0.11
CA ALA A 141 23.38 3.19 -1.28
C ALA A 141 22.79 4.61 -1.43
N ARG A 142 21.72 4.96 -0.72
CA ARG A 142 21.09 6.29 -0.71
C ARG A 142 21.59 7.19 0.42
N ASP A 143 22.56 6.72 1.21
CA ASP A 143 23.10 7.42 2.37
C ASP A 143 22.02 7.77 3.42
N LEU A 144 21.04 6.86 3.60
CA LEU A 144 19.99 7.02 4.61
C LEU A 144 20.53 6.63 5.99
N PRO A 145 20.23 7.41 7.04
CA PRO A 145 20.61 7.07 8.40
C PRO A 145 19.85 5.82 8.87
N ASP A 146 20.58 4.82 9.32
CA ASP A 146 20.10 3.62 10.02
C ASP A 146 18.83 2.94 9.46
N PRO A 147 18.86 2.40 8.23
CA PRO A 147 17.72 1.65 7.69
C PRO A 147 17.58 0.23 8.28
N ASP A 148 18.54 -0.22 9.12
CA ASP A 148 18.71 -1.62 9.49
C ASP A 148 17.51 -2.18 10.27
N SER A 149 16.96 -1.44 11.23
CA SER A 149 15.82 -1.90 12.03
C SER A 149 14.52 -2.01 11.19
N GLY A 150 14.26 -0.99 10.38
CA GLY A 150 13.03 -0.87 9.57
C GLY A 150 12.98 -1.75 8.33
N ALA A 151 14.12 -2.32 7.90
CA ALA A 151 14.22 -3.22 6.76
C ALA A 151 14.83 -4.58 7.13
N SER A 152 14.89 -4.94 8.43
CA SER A 152 15.32 -6.25 8.89
C SER A 152 14.44 -7.38 8.36
N ALA A 153 14.90 -8.65 8.48
CA ALA A 153 14.24 -9.85 7.94
C ALA A 153 12.94 -10.23 8.69
N ASP A 154 12.25 -9.27 9.29
CA ASP A 154 10.94 -9.46 9.88
C ASP A 154 9.86 -9.22 8.78
N PRO A 155 8.95 -10.18 8.52
CA PRO A 155 7.86 -9.99 7.55
C PRO A 155 7.03 -8.72 7.76
N ARG A 156 6.91 -8.24 9.00
CA ARG A 156 6.18 -7.02 9.36
C ARG A 156 6.79 -5.75 8.77
N ASN A 157 8.06 -5.78 8.38
CA ASN A 157 8.72 -4.66 7.72
C ASN A 157 8.34 -4.51 6.24
N PHE A 158 7.68 -5.49 5.65
CA PHE A 158 7.36 -5.54 4.21
C PHE A 158 5.86 -5.55 3.93
N VAL A 159 5.06 -4.95 4.83
CA VAL A 159 3.58 -4.98 4.72
C VAL A 159 3.04 -4.07 3.62
N VAL A 160 3.78 -3.03 3.23
CA VAL A 160 3.41 -2.14 2.13
C VAL A 160 4.22 -2.50 0.90
N TRP A 161 3.56 -3.08 -0.08
CA TRP A 161 4.22 -3.60 -1.28
C TRP A 161 3.28 -3.61 -2.49
N THR A 162 3.86 -3.52 -3.66
CA THR A 162 3.14 -3.67 -4.94
C THR A 162 3.93 -4.57 -5.88
N MET A 163 3.29 -5.10 -6.92
CA MET A 163 3.95 -5.90 -7.94
C MET A 163 3.54 -5.46 -9.35
N ALA A 164 4.50 -5.51 -10.25
CA ALA A 164 4.39 -5.14 -11.65
C ALA A 164 5.34 -6.02 -12.50
N PRO A 165 5.32 -5.95 -13.84
CA PRO A 165 6.23 -6.75 -14.67
C PRO A 165 7.72 -6.56 -14.36
N GLN A 166 8.10 -5.39 -13.82
CA GLN A 166 9.50 -5.07 -13.50
C GLN A 166 9.98 -5.76 -12.21
N GLY A 167 9.08 -6.05 -11.29
CA GLY A 167 9.44 -6.61 -9.99
C GLY A 167 8.41 -6.37 -8.91
N LEU A 168 8.84 -6.67 -7.71
CA LEU A 168 8.17 -6.37 -6.45
C LEU A 168 8.71 -5.02 -5.95
N THR A 169 7.83 -4.07 -5.64
CA THR A 169 8.22 -2.82 -4.98
C THR A 169 7.82 -2.87 -3.52
N ILE A 170 8.80 -2.72 -2.63
CA ILE A 170 8.57 -2.53 -1.20
C ILE A 170 8.56 -1.03 -0.91
N LEU A 171 7.55 -0.59 -0.17
CA LEU A 171 7.42 0.80 0.24
C LEU A 171 7.56 0.91 1.75
N PHE A 172 8.46 1.77 2.18
CA PHE A 172 8.72 2.09 3.57
C PHE A 172 8.12 3.46 3.88
N PRO A 173 7.08 3.53 4.72
CA PRO A 173 6.54 4.81 5.19
C PRO A 173 7.58 5.68 5.88
N PRO A 174 7.34 7.01 5.99
CA PRO A 174 8.17 7.88 6.81
C PRO A 174 8.40 7.31 8.21
N TYR A 175 9.59 7.51 8.75
CA TYR A 175 10.10 6.99 10.02
C TYR A 175 10.43 5.49 10.06
N GLN A 176 10.06 4.68 9.06
CA GLN A 176 10.38 3.26 9.13
C GLN A 176 11.87 2.99 8.86
N VAL A 177 12.44 3.62 7.81
CA VAL A 177 13.86 3.43 7.40
C VAL A 177 14.62 4.74 7.26
N ALA A 178 13.93 5.87 7.42
CA ALA A 178 14.52 7.21 7.29
C ALA A 178 13.66 8.24 8.04
N PRO A 179 14.20 9.43 8.39
CA PRO A 179 13.43 10.51 8.99
C PRO A 179 12.27 10.97 8.11
N TYR A 180 11.28 11.62 8.72
CA TYR A 180 10.09 12.13 8.02
C TYR A 180 10.41 12.94 6.75
N ALA A 181 11.42 13.81 6.84
CA ALA A 181 11.82 14.68 5.72
C ALA A 181 12.31 13.92 4.48
N ALA A 182 12.75 12.67 4.62
CA ALA A 182 13.14 11.82 3.51
C ALA A 182 11.92 11.22 2.76
N GLY A 183 10.71 11.34 3.33
CA GLY A 183 9.49 10.83 2.74
C GLY A 183 9.43 9.31 2.67
N VAL A 184 8.54 8.82 1.80
CA VAL A 184 8.41 7.38 1.51
C VAL A 184 9.63 6.89 0.74
N GLN A 185 10.21 5.78 1.19
CA GLN A 185 11.28 5.11 0.47
C GLN A 185 10.74 3.91 -0.30
N GLU A 186 10.94 3.90 -1.61
CA GLU A 186 10.53 2.78 -2.47
C GLU A 186 11.76 2.00 -2.93
N VAL A 187 11.73 0.68 -2.80
CA VAL A 187 12.78 -0.21 -3.28
C VAL A 187 12.18 -1.22 -4.25
N LEU A 188 12.63 -1.16 -5.50
CA LEU A 188 12.31 -2.17 -6.49
C LEU A 188 13.20 -3.39 -6.27
N VAL A 189 12.58 -4.56 -6.10
CA VAL A 189 13.20 -5.87 -6.10
C VAL A 189 12.90 -6.53 -7.45
N PRO A 190 13.83 -6.60 -8.39
CA PRO A 190 13.62 -7.26 -9.67
C PRO A 190 13.22 -8.73 -9.47
N TRP A 191 12.39 -9.26 -10.33
CA TRP A 191 11.94 -10.65 -10.21
C TRP A 191 13.11 -11.65 -10.23
N SER A 192 14.21 -11.35 -10.93
CA SER A 192 15.42 -12.17 -10.96
C SER A 192 16.01 -12.45 -9.57
N GLU A 193 15.84 -11.52 -8.63
CA GLU A 193 16.40 -11.63 -7.28
C GLU A 193 15.62 -12.58 -6.36
N VAL A 194 14.38 -12.88 -6.72
CA VAL A 194 13.46 -13.69 -5.90
C VAL A 194 12.81 -14.84 -6.66
N ALA A 195 13.12 -15.01 -7.95
CA ALA A 195 12.49 -16.00 -8.84
C ALA A 195 12.51 -17.43 -8.28
N ASP A 196 13.62 -17.83 -7.67
CA ASP A 196 13.82 -19.14 -7.05
C ASP A 196 12.93 -19.37 -5.81
N LEU A 197 12.42 -18.29 -5.21
CA LEU A 197 11.57 -18.32 -4.03
C LEU A 197 10.08 -18.22 -4.35
N LEU A 198 9.72 -17.80 -5.57
CA LEU A 198 8.33 -17.63 -5.97
C LEU A 198 7.56 -18.94 -5.98
N ARG A 199 6.28 -18.88 -5.62
CA ARG A 199 5.36 -20.02 -5.72
C ARG A 199 5.14 -20.38 -7.20
N PRO A 200 5.42 -21.61 -7.63
CA PRO A 200 5.14 -22.06 -8.99
C PRO A 200 3.63 -21.92 -9.33
N GLY A 201 3.31 -21.38 -10.51
CA GLY A 201 1.92 -21.13 -10.92
C GLY A 201 1.17 -20.09 -10.08
N GLY A 202 1.86 -19.43 -9.14
CA GLY A 202 1.31 -18.36 -8.32
C GLY A 202 1.09 -17.08 -9.12
N LEU A 203 0.47 -16.08 -8.47
CA LEU A 203 0.07 -14.81 -9.11
C LEU A 203 1.27 -14.00 -9.63
N ALA A 204 2.43 -14.08 -8.97
CA ALA A 204 3.66 -13.40 -9.37
C ALA A 204 4.42 -14.13 -10.50
N ALA A 205 4.23 -15.44 -10.68
CA ALA A 205 4.99 -16.22 -11.66
C ALA A 205 4.89 -15.71 -13.10
N PRO A 206 3.69 -15.34 -13.64
CA PRO A 206 3.57 -14.77 -14.98
C PRO A 206 4.30 -13.42 -15.12
N LEU A 207 4.29 -12.58 -14.08
CA LEU A 207 5.00 -11.29 -14.08
C LEU A 207 6.52 -11.49 -14.12
N ALA A 208 7.00 -12.53 -13.46
CA ALA A 208 8.41 -12.91 -13.43
C ALA A 208 8.88 -13.66 -14.71
N GLY A 209 7.98 -13.87 -15.68
CA GLY A 209 8.29 -14.64 -16.89
C GLY A 209 8.45 -16.14 -16.64
N LEU A 210 8.06 -16.62 -15.48
CA LEU A 210 8.11 -18.05 -15.13
C LEU A 210 6.89 -18.76 -15.78
N ARG A 211 7.17 -19.76 -16.58
CA ARG A 211 6.12 -20.61 -17.16
C ARG A 211 5.51 -21.50 -16.07
N SER A 212 4.21 -21.63 -16.08
CA SER A 212 3.44 -22.59 -15.27
C SER A 212 3.74 -24.04 -15.69
#